data_5e237b7bdf7015e5b71279ae34281a77
#
_entry.id   5e237b7bdf7015e5b71279ae34281a77
#
_cell.length_a   1.000
_cell.length_b   1.000
_cell.length_c   1.000
_cell.angle_alpha   90.00
_cell.angle_beta   90.00
_cell.angle_gamma   90.00
#
_symmetry.space_group_name_H-M   'P 1'
#
loop_
_entity.id
_entity.type
_entity.pdbx_description
1 polymer ?
#
loop_
_entity_poly.entity_id
_entity_poly.type
_entity_poly.pdbx_seq_one_letter_code
_entity_poly.pdbx_strand_id
1 'polypeptide(L)'
;MTQVDASIIILTRNGGDNFPLLLERIYSQQYSGSYEVIVIDSGSTDGTLEAAHKYPLKLLEIKPEEFHHGRTRNLGADMAQGRYLVYITQDALPVNNDWLRKLTDNFADPQVAMVVGRQIPWEHTKPPEKFFYYYNFPDYRLVVKSDAVDYYHDNVFISDVNAAYRKDTWDKYRFKENIVMAEDKMIAAQILADGGTIIYEPLAAVYHSHDHGIKDIFSKWRYFGFALRQGVCALPGSPGSALQKALEYFIAEVRYFKANSCCRWLPYSAIYEIGKYSGLIIGKYCLSKRKSARAGLLYD
;
A
#
# COMPACT_ATOMS: atom_id res chain seq x y z
N MET A 1 18.24 -10.14 -26.28
CA MET A 1 17.93 -10.17 -24.83
C MET A 1 16.45 -10.43 -24.71
N THR A 2 16.02 -11.44 -23.97
CA THR A 2 14.59 -11.69 -23.71
C THR A 2 14.05 -10.54 -22.88
N GLN A 3 12.98 -9.93 -23.35
CA GLN A 3 12.32 -8.82 -22.66
C GLN A 3 11.79 -9.33 -21.32
N VAL A 4 12.09 -8.64 -20.21
CA VAL A 4 11.55 -8.95 -18.89
C VAL A 4 10.09 -8.47 -18.84
N ASP A 5 9.17 -9.33 -18.39
CA ASP A 5 7.74 -8.97 -18.32
C ASP A 5 7.42 -8.17 -17.04
N ALA A 6 7.92 -8.60 -15.89
CA ALA A 6 7.64 -7.93 -14.61
C ALA A 6 8.92 -7.70 -13.80
N SER A 7 9.01 -6.55 -13.12
CA SER A 7 10.01 -6.26 -12.10
C SER A 7 9.31 -6.14 -10.74
N ILE A 8 9.63 -7.05 -9.82
CA ILE A 8 9.12 -7.01 -8.44
C ILE A 8 10.08 -6.15 -7.61
N ILE A 9 9.57 -5.08 -7.05
CA ILE A 9 10.35 -4.07 -6.32
C ILE A 9 9.96 -4.12 -4.84
N ILE A 10 10.96 -4.33 -3.99
CA ILE A 10 10.80 -4.46 -2.54
C ILE A 10 11.72 -3.44 -1.87
N LEU A 11 11.14 -2.58 -1.06
CA LEU A 11 11.89 -1.71 -0.16
C LEU A 11 11.99 -2.44 1.17
N THR A 12 13.19 -2.50 1.74
CA THR A 12 13.40 -3.24 3.00
C THR A 12 14.29 -2.48 3.98
N ARG A 13 14.01 -2.74 5.26
CA ARG A 13 14.85 -2.40 6.40
C ARG A 13 14.45 -3.26 7.58
N ASN A 14 15.38 -4.05 8.10
CA ASN A 14 15.13 -4.96 9.21
C ASN A 14 13.87 -5.79 9.00
N GLY A 15 13.80 -6.52 7.87
CA GLY A 15 12.62 -7.28 7.45
C GLY A 15 12.31 -8.51 8.32
N GLY A 16 13.22 -8.86 9.24
CA GLY A 16 13.05 -9.93 10.21
C GLY A 16 12.70 -11.26 9.55
N ASP A 17 11.90 -12.06 10.26
CA ASP A 17 11.53 -13.41 9.81
C ASP A 17 10.56 -13.41 8.60
N ASN A 18 9.88 -12.31 8.34
CA ASN A 18 8.92 -12.21 7.22
C ASN A 18 9.63 -12.08 5.87
N PHE A 19 10.77 -11.43 5.82
CA PHE A 19 11.46 -11.17 4.55
C PHE A 19 11.97 -12.43 3.84
N PRO A 20 12.62 -13.41 4.51
CA PRO A 20 12.94 -14.69 3.90
C PRO A 20 11.71 -15.44 3.36
N LEU A 21 10.59 -15.42 4.10
CA LEU A 21 9.34 -16.04 3.66
C LEU A 21 8.74 -15.33 2.43
N LEU A 22 8.85 -14.01 2.37
CA LEU A 22 8.44 -13.23 1.20
C LEU A 22 9.25 -13.65 -0.03
N LEU A 23 10.57 -13.72 0.08
CA LEU A 23 11.43 -14.16 -1.03
C LEU A 23 11.10 -15.57 -1.49
N GLU A 24 10.90 -16.51 -0.56
CA GLU A 24 10.45 -17.87 -0.89
C GLU A 24 9.13 -17.85 -1.69
N ARG A 25 8.13 -17.08 -1.24
CA ARG A 25 6.85 -16.93 -1.94
C ARG A 25 6.97 -16.29 -3.30
N ILE A 26 7.84 -15.30 -3.47
CA ILE A 26 8.10 -14.66 -4.76
C ILE A 26 8.73 -15.65 -5.73
N TYR A 27 9.76 -16.39 -5.32
CA TYR A 27 10.43 -17.33 -6.20
C TYR A 27 9.65 -18.63 -6.44
N SER A 28 8.57 -18.88 -5.70
CA SER A 28 7.63 -19.99 -5.96
C SER A 28 6.47 -19.61 -6.88
N GLN A 29 6.44 -18.37 -7.42
CA GLN A 29 5.34 -17.93 -8.28
C GLN A 29 5.28 -18.72 -9.59
N GLN A 30 4.08 -19.19 -9.93
CA GLN A 30 3.77 -19.81 -11.22
C GLN A 30 3.44 -18.71 -12.25
N TYR A 31 4.45 -18.23 -12.91
CA TYR A 31 4.36 -17.16 -13.90
C TYR A 31 4.92 -17.60 -15.24
N SER A 32 4.11 -17.51 -16.29
CA SER A 32 4.52 -17.95 -17.65
C SER A 32 5.47 -16.97 -18.34
N GLY A 33 5.48 -15.71 -17.90
CA GLY A 33 6.44 -14.68 -18.35
C GLY A 33 7.75 -14.74 -17.58
N SER A 34 8.64 -13.81 -17.90
CA SER A 34 9.90 -13.60 -17.18
C SER A 34 9.74 -12.50 -16.13
N TYR A 35 10.37 -12.64 -14.97
CA TYR A 35 10.43 -11.57 -13.98
C TYR A 35 11.80 -11.47 -13.32
N GLU A 36 12.06 -10.30 -12.79
CA GLU A 36 13.21 -10.00 -11.95
C GLU A 36 12.78 -9.47 -10.59
N VAL A 37 13.64 -9.59 -9.61
CA VAL A 37 13.42 -9.06 -8.26
C VAL A 37 14.47 -8.00 -7.95
N ILE A 38 14.02 -6.85 -7.47
CA ILE A 38 14.85 -5.71 -7.10
C ILE A 38 14.57 -5.41 -5.63
N VAL A 39 15.60 -5.46 -4.81
CA VAL A 39 15.52 -5.13 -3.38
C VAL A 39 16.33 -3.87 -3.13
N ILE A 40 15.74 -2.90 -2.46
CA ILE A 40 16.44 -1.71 -1.98
C ILE A 40 16.43 -1.74 -0.46
N ASP A 41 17.60 -2.00 0.10
CA ASP A 41 17.81 -2.02 1.54
C ASP A 41 18.24 -0.66 2.06
N SER A 42 17.59 -0.18 3.11
CA SER A 42 17.88 1.12 3.74
C SER A 42 18.61 1.01 5.07
N GLY A 43 19.61 0.12 5.11
CA GLY A 43 20.51 -0.03 6.25
C GLY A 43 20.00 -1.03 7.28
N SER A 44 19.65 -2.24 6.84
CA SER A 44 19.35 -3.36 7.74
C SER A 44 20.54 -3.78 8.57
N THR A 45 20.25 -4.16 9.81
CA THR A 45 21.26 -4.63 10.79
C THR A 45 20.92 -6.00 11.38
N ASP A 46 19.89 -6.63 10.85
CA ASP A 46 19.45 -8.00 11.16
C ASP A 46 19.85 -8.98 10.04
N GLY A 47 19.24 -10.14 9.94
CA GLY A 47 19.50 -11.16 8.91
C GLY A 47 18.90 -10.84 7.50
N THR A 48 18.41 -9.63 7.24
CA THR A 48 17.73 -9.28 5.99
C THR A 48 18.67 -9.39 4.77
N LEU A 49 19.88 -8.84 4.85
CA LEU A 49 20.85 -8.88 3.76
C LEU A 49 21.33 -10.31 3.47
N GLU A 50 21.57 -11.09 4.52
CA GLU A 50 21.93 -12.50 4.38
C GLU A 50 20.82 -13.32 3.71
N ALA A 51 19.56 -12.99 3.96
CA ALA A 51 18.44 -13.62 3.27
C ALA A 51 18.38 -13.21 1.80
N ALA A 52 18.58 -11.93 1.48
CA ALA A 52 18.60 -11.42 0.10
C ALA A 52 19.68 -12.11 -0.75
N HIS A 53 20.88 -12.27 -0.21
CA HIS A 53 22.00 -12.89 -0.93
C HIS A 53 21.80 -14.36 -1.32
N LYS A 54 20.79 -15.04 -0.79
CA LYS A 54 20.46 -16.42 -1.15
C LYS A 54 19.69 -16.54 -2.48
N TYR A 55 19.23 -15.42 -3.04
CA TYR A 55 18.38 -15.39 -4.21
C TYR A 55 19.01 -14.58 -5.37
N PRO A 56 18.71 -14.93 -6.63
CA PRO A 56 19.20 -14.19 -7.79
C PRO A 56 18.40 -12.89 -7.98
N LEU A 57 18.68 -11.87 -7.17
CA LEU A 57 18.02 -10.59 -7.20
C LEU A 57 19.03 -9.43 -7.39
N LYS A 58 18.52 -8.27 -7.79
CA LYS A 58 19.29 -7.03 -7.80
C LYS A 58 19.16 -6.37 -6.42
N LEU A 59 20.26 -6.30 -5.69
CA LEU A 59 20.31 -5.65 -4.38
C LEU A 59 20.97 -4.27 -4.52
N LEU A 60 20.32 -3.25 -3.98
CA LEU A 60 20.88 -1.92 -3.80
C LEU A 60 20.77 -1.53 -2.33
N GLU A 61 21.91 -1.23 -1.73
CA GLU A 61 21.96 -0.71 -0.37
C GLU A 61 22.04 0.82 -0.41
N ILE A 62 21.19 1.49 0.37
CA ILE A 62 21.20 2.93 0.59
C ILE A 62 21.33 3.21 2.09
N LYS A 63 21.78 4.42 2.44
CA LYS A 63 21.83 4.80 3.84
C LYS A 63 20.42 5.09 4.38
N PRO A 64 20.17 4.86 5.69
CA PRO A 64 18.86 5.15 6.30
C PRO A 64 18.36 6.58 6.05
N GLU A 65 19.25 7.56 6.09
CA GLU A 65 18.93 8.97 5.85
C GLU A 65 18.59 9.30 4.38
N GLU A 66 18.91 8.40 3.45
CA GLU A 66 18.58 8.54 2.03
C GLU A 66 17.20 7.98 1.71
N PHE A 67 16.62 7.22 2.64
CA PHE A 67 15.30 6.63 2.45
C PHE A 67 14.20 7.69 2.35
N HIS A 68 13.33 7.48 1.38
CA HIS A 68 12.08 8.24 1.22
C HIS A 68 11.13 7.42 0.35
N HIS A 69 9.91 7.18 0.79
CA HIS A 69 8.96 6.29 0.11
C HIS A 69 8.91 6.51 -1.41
N GLY A 70 8.58 7.70 -1.87
CA GLY A 70 8.47 7.99 -3.31
C GLY A 70 9.81 7.88 -4.04
N ARG A 71 10.89 8.48 -3.49
CA ARG A 71 12.23 8.46 -4.12
C ARG A 71 12.78 7.04 -4.19
N THR A 72 12.67 6.28 -3.13
CA THR A 72 13.21 4.91 -3.09
C THR A 72 12.42 3.97 -4.02
N ARG A 73 11.08 4.14 -4.14
CA ARG A 73 10.30 3.44 -5.16
C ARG A 73 10.69 3.84 -6.58
N ASN A 74 10.92 5.12 -6.84
CA ASN A 74 11.42 5.60 -8.13
C ASN A 74 12.76 4.98 -8.46
N LEU A 75 13.68 4.91 -7.50
CA LEU A 75 15.00 4.29 -7.67
C LEU A 75 14.88 2.81 -8.09
N GLY A 76 13.97 2.05 -7.45
CA GLY A 76 13.69 0.66 -7.86
C GLY A 76 13.13 0.56 -9.26
N ALA A 77 12.22 1.46 -9.64
CA ALA A 77 11.63 1.49 -10.97
C ALA A 77 12.65 1.92 -12.07
N ASP A 78 13.59 2.80 -11.74
CA ASP A 78 14.69 3.18 -12.66
C ASP A 78 15.64 1.99 -12.95
N MET A 79 15.80 1.08 -11.98
CA MET A 79 16.58 -0.17 -12.16
C MET A 79 15.80 -1.26 -12.91
N ALA A 80 14.49 -1.12 -13.03
CA ALA A 80 13.59 -2.13 -13.56
C ALA A 80 13.63 -2.22 -15.08
N GLN A 81 13.67 -3.47 -15.60
CA GLN A 81 13.63 -3.78 -17.03
C GLN A 81 12.27 -4.32 -17.48
N GLY A 82 11.39 -4.66 -16.53
CA GLY A 82 10.06 -5.21 -16.78
C GLY A 82 9.08 -4.20 -17.39
N ARG A 83 8.18 -4.71 -18.21
CA ARG A 83 7.04 -3.93 -18.72
C ARG A 83 6.08 -3.51 -17.60
N TYR A 84 6.03 -4.31 -16.55
CA TYR A 84 5.20 -4.09 -15.37
C TYR A 84 6.08 -3.91 -14.14
N LEU A 85 5.82 -2.87 -13.37
CA LEU A 85 6.45 -2.61 -12.07
C LEU A 85 5.52 -3.12 -10.99
N VAL A 86 5.97 -4.09 -10.21
CA VAL A 86 5.17 -4.70 -9.13
C VAL A 86 5.78 -4.35 -7.80
N TYR A 87 5.07 -3.57 -7.00
CA TYR A 87 5.49 -3.21 -5.65
C TYR A 87 4.84 -4.14 -4.63
N ILE A 88 5.67 -4.62 -3.71
CA ILE A 88 5.24 -5.37 -2.54
C ILE A 88 6.11 -4.95 -1.34
N THR A 89 5.50 -4.76 -0.17
CA THR A 89 6.27 -4.43 1.04
C THR A 89 6.89 -5.66 1.68
N GLN A 90 7.96 -5.46 2.44
CA GLN A 90 8.76 -6.54 3.04
C GLN A 90 7.98 -7.46 4.00
N ASP A 91 6.84 -7.00 4.49
CA ASP A 91 5.95 -7.66 5.46
C ASP A 91 4.63 -8.15 4.85
N ALA A 92 4.49 -8.05 3.53
CA ALA A 92 3.36 -8.57 2.80
C ALA A 92 3.71 -9.93 2.17
N LEU A 93 2.86 -10.94 2.39
CA LEU A 93 3.14 -12.31 1.94
C LEU A 93 2.10 -12.77 0.93
N PRO A 94 2.47 -13.07 -0.34
CA PRO A 94 1.53 -13.62 -1.34
C PRO A 94 0.80 -14.86 -0.82
N VAL A 95 -0.52 -14.86 -0.94
CA VAL A 95 -1.37 -15.97 -0.46
C VAL A 95 -1.19 -17.21 -1.34
N ASN A 96 -1.08 -16.99 -2.66
CA ASN A 96 -1.04 -18.04 -3.68
C ASN A 96 0.16 -17.89 -4.62
N ASN A 97 0.52 -19.00 -5.27
CA ASN A 97 1.63 -19.01 -6.23
C ASN A 97 1.25 -18.42 -7.60
N ASP A 98 0.04 -17.92 -7.80
CA ASP A 98 -0.41 -17.22 -9.00
C ASP A 98 -0.66 -15.72 -8.79
N TRP A 99 -0.21 -15.18 -7.65
CA TRP A 99 -0.34 -13.78 -7.28
C TRP A 99 0.21 -12.81 -8.33
N LEU A 100 1.43 -13.06 -8.83
CA LEU A 100 2.06 -12.21 -9.85
C LEU A 100 1.26 -12.22 -11.15
N ARG A 101 0.82 -13.41 -11.58
CA ARG A 101 -0.02 -13.57 -12.76
C ARG A 101 -1.35 -12.82 -12.61
N LYS A 102 -2.01 -12.95 -11.45
CA LYS A 102 -3.27 -12.25 -11.16
C LYS A 102 -3.15 -10.73 -11.21
N LEU A 103 -2.02 -10.16 -10.80
CA LEU A 103 -1.77 -8.73 -10.98
C LEU A 103 -1.59 -8.38 -12.46
N THR A 104 -0.71 -9.10 -13.16
CA THR A 104 -0.25 -8.71 -14.50
C THR A 104 -1.24 -9.03 -15.62
N ASP A 105 -2.06 -10.08 -15.50
CA ASP A 105 -3.08 -10.44 -16.50
C ASP A 105 -4.08 -9.31 -16.78
N ASN A 106 -4.33 -8.44 -15.79
CA ASN A 106 -5.21 -7.28 -15.96
C ASN A 106 -4.69 -6.26 -16.98
N PHE A 107 -3.39 -6.25 -17.25
CA PHE A 107 -2.79 -5.38 -18.25
C PHE A 107 -3.00 -5.85 -19.71
N ALA A 108 -3.71 -6.96 -19.95
CA ALA A 108 -4.18 -7.32 -21.28
C ALA A 108 -5.10 -6.22 -21.86
N ASP A 109 -5.86 -5.52 -21.03
CA ASP A 109 -6.55 -4.29 -21.41
C ASP A 109 -5.56 -3.12 -21.42
N PRO A 110 -5.32 -2.46 -22.58
CA PRO A 110 -4.37 -1.34 -22.68
C PRO A 110 -4.79 -0.10 -21.89
N GLN A 111 -6.06 0.04 -21.50
CA GLN A 111 -6.55 1.15 -20.68
C GLN A 111 -6.18 0.99 -19.19
N VAL A 112 -5.87 -0.23 -18.76
CA VAL A 112 -5.48 -0.50 -17.37
C VAL A 112 -4.06 -0.01 -17.14
N ALA A 113 -3.92 0.99 -16.31
CA ALA A 113 -2.67 1.67 -15.99
C ALA A 113 -2.07 1.19 -14.67
N MET A 114 -2.94 0.78 -13.72
CA MET A 114 -2.56 0.32 -12.38
C MET A 114 -3.48 -0.82 -11.94
N VAL A 115 -2.93 -1.75 -11.18
CA VAL A 115 -3.67 -2.83 -10.51
C VAL A 115 -3.30 -2.82 -9.03
N VAL A 116 -4.29 -2.89 -8.16
CA VAL A 116 -4.12 -2.99 -6.71
C VAL A 116 -4.65 -4.34 -6.26
N GLY A 117 -3.84 -5.11 -5.54
CA GLY A 117 -4.23 -6.39 -5.00
C GLY A 117 -4.82 -6.28 -3.59
N ARG A 118 -5.47 -7.36 -3.17
CA ARG A 118 -6.10 -7.49 -1.87
C ARG A 118 -5.08 -7.62 -0.75
N GLN A 119 -5.37 -7.00 0.39
CA GLN A 119 -4.66 -7.23 1.66
C GLN A 119 -5.59 -7.97 2.62
N ILE A 120 -5.14 -9.11 3.13
CA ILE A 120 -5.86 -9.95 4.08
C ILE A 120 -5.15 -9.85 5.44
N PRO A 121 -5.87 -9.49 6.51
CA PRO A 121 -5.22 -9.38 7.83
C PRO A 121 -4.79 -10.75 8.35
N TRP A 122 -3.68 -10.76 9.08
CA TRP A 122 -3.22 -11.95 9.81
C TRP A 122 -4.26 -12.42 10.83
N GLU A 123 -4.26 -13.72 11.12
CA GLU A 123 -5.23 -14.30 12.05
C GLU A 123 -5.15 -13.68 13.46
N HIS A 124 -3.95 -13.35 13.91
CA HIS A 124 -3.71 -12.75 15.21
C HIS A 124 -4.02 -11.25 15.30
N THR A 125 -4.32 -10.59 14.18
CA THR A 125 -4.62 -9.14 14.14
C THR A 125 -5.84 -8.80 14.99
N LYS A 126 -5.80 -7.68 15.72
CA LYS A 126 -6.92 -7.20 16.55
C LYS A 126 -8.18 -6.93 15.72
N PRO A 127 -9.38 -7.20 16.24
CA PRO A 127 -10.63 -7.03 15.52
C PRO A 127 -10.86 -5.67 14.86
N PRO A 128 -10.51 -4.50 15.45
CA PRO A 128 -10.65 -3.21 14.77
C PRO A 128 -9.79 -3.11 13.49
N GLU A 129 -8.55 -3.58 13.57
CA GLU A 129 -7.66 -3.63 12.41
C GLU A 129 -8.16 -4.66 11.37
N LYS A 130 -8.60 -5.84 11.80
CA LYS A 130 -9.23 -6.82 10.88
C LYS A 130 -10.40 -6.20 10.13
N PHE A 131 -11.27 -5.47 10.84
CA PHE A 131 -12.40 -4.80 10.21
C PHE A 131 -11.93 -3.80 9.17
N PHE A 132 -10.90 -2.98 9.48
CA PHE A 132 -10.33 -2.03 8.52
C PHE A 132 -9.92 -2.72 7.21
N TYR A 133 -9.24 -3.87 7.28
CA TYR A 133 -8.83 -4.60 6.08
C TYR A 133 -10.01 -5.18 5.32
N TYR A 134 -10.97 -5.82 5.98
CA TYR A 134 -12.16 -6.38 5.31
C TYR A 134 -13.04 -5.29 4.70
N TYR A 135 -13.12 -4.13 5.31
CA TYR A 135 -13.90 -3.01 4.81
C TYR A 135 -13.26 -2.35 3.58
N ASN A 136 -11.94 -2.18 3.58
CA ASN A 136 -11.20 -1.47 2.53
C ASN A 136 -10.65 -2.37 1.42
N PHE A 137 -10.60 -3.70 1.64
CA PHE A 137 -10.11 -4.69 0.68
C PHE A 137 -11.13 -5.82 0.52
N PRO A 138 -12.26 -5.56 -0.17
CA PRO A 138 -13.33 -6.53 -0.34
C PRO A 138 -12.89 -7.76 -1.14
N ASP A 139 -13.73 -8.79 -1.19
CA ASP A 139 -13.46 -10.04 -1.90
C ASP A 139 -14.00 -10.06 -3.35
N TYR A 140 -14.46 -8.92 -3.83
CA TYR A 140 -14.95 -8.73 -5.20
C TYR A 140 -14.10 -7.73 -5.98
N ARG A 141 -14.04 -7.93 -7.31
CA ARG A 141 -13.25 -7.10 -8.22
C ARG A 141 -13.94 -5.76 -8.47
N LEU A 142 -13.14 -4.69 -8.55
CA LEU A 142 -13.60 -3.35 -8.86
C LEU A 142 -12.82 -2.75 -10.04
N VAL A 143 -13.51 -1.96 -10.84
CA VAL A 143 -12.94 -1.19 -11.94
C VAL A 143 -13.15 0.28 -11.63
N VAL A 144 -12.06 1.03 -11.46
CA VAL A 144 -12.08 2.45 -11.11
C VAL A 144 -11.72 3.27 -12.33
N LYS A 145 -12.61 4.19 -12.72
CA LYS A 145 -12.44 5.12 -13.84
C LYS A 145 -12.73 6.56 -13.41
N SER A 146 -12.25 7.53 -14.17
CA SER A 146 -12.41 8.95 -13.85
C SER A 146 -13.86 9.45 -13.84
N ASP A 147 -14.73 8.79 -14.60
CA ASP A 147 -16.17 9.06 -14.67
C ASP A 147 -16.99 8.37 -13.59
N ALA A 148 -16.37 7.46 -12.85
CA ALA A 148 -16.98 6.89 -11.64
C ALA A 148 -17.14 8.01 -10.63
N VAL A 149 -18.40 8.44 -10.42
CA VAL A 149 -18.81 9.60 -9.61
C VAL A 149 -18.32 9.49 -8.15
N ASP A 150 -17.88 8.30 -7.73
CA ASP A 150 -17.45 8.03 -6.36
C ASP A 150 -16.56 6.78 -6.22
N TYR A 151 -15.37 6.79 -6.77
CA TYR A 151 -14.45 5.67 -6.51
C TYR A 151 -13.99 5.57 -5.03
N TYR A 152 -14.25 6.57 -4.20
CA TYR A 152 -14.16 6.49 -2.74
C TYR A 152 -15.36 5.76 -2.10
N HIS A 153 -16.52 5.71 -2.75
CA HIS A 153 -17.66 4.95 -2.27
C HIS A 153 -17.49 3.45 -2.51
N ASP A 154 -16.65 3.06 -3.49
CA ASP A 154 -16.43 1.66 -3.81
C ASP A 154 -15.38 0.99 -2.92
N ASN A 155 -14.98 1.64 -1.82
CA ASN A 155 -14.06 1.10 -0.81
C ASN A 155 -12.74 0.57 -1.37
N VAL A 156 -12.23 1.12 -2.48
CA VAL A 156 -10.91 0.75 -2.98
C VAL A 156 -9.85 1.56 -2.25
N PHE A 157 -9.07 0.89 -1.44
CA PHE A 157 -7.93 1.50 -0.77
C PHE A 157 -6.68 1.33 -1.63
N ILE A 158 -6.24 2.41 -2.29
CA ILE A 158 -4.99 2.41 -3.06
C ILE A 158 -3.81 2.26 -2.12
N SER A 159 -2.96 1.26 -2.37
CA SER A 159 -1.79 0.99 -1.54
C SER A 159 -0.72 0.20 -2.29
N ASP A 160 0.51 0.71 -2.28
CA ASP A 160 1.70 0.05 -2.83
C ASP A 160 2.25 -1.10 -1.96
N VAL A 161 1.54 -1.46 -0.92
CA VAL A 161 1.77 -2.73 -0.22
C VAL A 161 1.64 -3.91 -1.18
N ASN A 162 0.73 -3.79 -2.17
CA ASN A 162 0.44 -4.81 -3.16
C ASN A 162 -0.15 -4.15 -4.41
N ALA A 163 0.69 -3.67 -5.32
CA ALA A 163 0.26 -2.96 -6.51
C ALA A 163 1.17 -3.21 -7.71
N ALA A 164 0.61 -3.07 -8.89
CA ALA A 164 1.35 -3.15 -10.14
C ALA A 164 1.02 -1.95 -11.05
N TYR A 165 1.99 -1.52 -11.83
CA TYR A 165 1.88 -0.41 -12.77
C TYR A 165 2.41 -0.82 -14.14
N ARG A 166 1.84 -0.28 -15.21
CA ARG A 166 2.57 -0.24 -16.48
C ARG A 166 3.80 0.66 -16.33
N LYS A 167 4.93 0.24 -16.86
CA LYS A 167 6.16 1.04 -16.77
C LYS A 167 6.01 2.39 -17.48
N ASP A 168 5.36 2.43 -18.65
CA ASP A 168 5.09 3.67 -19.37
C ASP A 168 4.20 4.65 -18.59
N THR A 169 3.23 4.13 -17.85
CA THR A 169 2.41 4.92 -16.93
C THR A 169 3.25 5.52 -15.80
N TRP A 170 4.10 4.69 -15.19
CA TRP A 170 5.00 5.17 -14.15
C TRP A 170 6.01 6.18 -14.71
N ASP A 171 6.59 5.94 -15.87
CA ASP A 171 7.51 6.87 -16.55
C ASP A 171 6.86 8.25 -16.75
N LYS A 172 5.56 8.30 -17.06
CA LYS A 172 4.80 9.53 -17.24
C LYS A 172 4.59 10.30 -15.93
N TYR A 173 4.26 9.61 -14.83
CA TYR A 173 3.81 10.28 -13.60
C TYR A 173 4.84 10.29 -12.49
N ARG A 174 5.60 9.23 -12.32
CA ARG A 174 6.56 8.96 -11.24
C ARG A 174 5.99 9.26 -9.84
N PHE A 175 6.50 8.62 -8.82
CA PHE A 175 6.11 8.96 -7.46
C PHE A 175 6.65 10.34 -7.05
N LYS A 176 5.86 11.11 -6.32
CA LYS A 176 6.29 12.40 -5.79
C LYS A 176 7.32 12.20 -4.68
N GLU A 177 8.46 12.88 -4.80
CA GLU A 177 9.60 12.76 -3.87
C GLU A 177 9.61 13.82 -2.76
N ASN A 178 8.72 14.79 -2.82
CA ASN A 178 8.63 15.89 -1.87
C ASN A 178 7.48 15.79 -0.87
N ILE A 179 6.83 14.64 -0.80
CA ILE A 179 5.73 14.35 0.12
C ILE A 179 6.14 13.26 1.10
N VAL A 180 5.61 13.33 2.32
CA VAL A 180 6.01 12.41 3.41
C VAL A 180 5.43 11.01 3.21
N MET A 181 4.22 10.91 2.66
CA MET A 181 3.50 9.64 2.42
C MET A 181 2.35 9.83 1.44
N ALA A 182 1.72 8.74 1.02
CA ALA A 182 0.58 8.67 0.10
C ALA A 182 0.93 9.04 -1.36
N GLU A 183 2.16 8.80 -1.76
CA GLU A 183 2.66 8.90 -3.14
C GLU A 183 1.88 7.97 -4.10
N ASP A 184 1.47 6.80 -3.61
CA ASP A 184 0.62 5.83 -4.28
C ASP A 184 -0.76 6.41 -4.64
N LYS A 185 -1.36 7.16 -3.72
CA LYS A 185 -2.66 7.82 -3.95
C LYS A 185 -2.53 8.97 -4.95
N MET A 186 -1.39 9.66 -4.95
CA MET A 186 -1.17 10.76 -5.89
C MET A 186 -1.00 10.28 -7.32
N ILE A 187 -0.21 9.23 -7.54
CA ILE A 187 -0.06 8.65 -8.88
C ILE A 187 -1.39 8.07 -9.38
N ALA A 188 -2.16 7.41 -8.51
CA ALA A 188 -3.50 6.92 -8.83
C ALA A 188 -4.45 8.05 -9.25
N ALA A 189 -4.44 9.18 -8.52
CA ALA A 189 -5.25 10.35 -8.87
C ALA A 189 -4.88 10.93 -10.24
N GLN A 190 -3.59 10.98 -10.57
CA GLN A 190 -3.13 11.45 -11.88
C GLN A 190 -3.54 10.50 -13.02
N ILE A 191 -3.42 9.18 -12.79
CA ILE A 191 -3.87 8.15 -13.73
C ILE A 191 -5.35 8.34 -14.05
N LEU A 192 -6.19 8.49 -13.03
CA LEU A 192 -7.63 8.67 -13.20
C LEU A 192 -7.99 10.01 -13.85
N ALA A 193 -7.31 11.09 -13.48
CA ALA A 193 -7.52 12.41 -14.07
C ALA A 193 -7.23 12.43 -15.58
N ASP A 194 -6.31 11.61 -16.05
CA ASP A 194 -5.96 11.46 -17.46
C ASP A 194 -6.77 10.36 -18.18
N GLY A 195 -7.82 9.85 -17.56
CA GLY A 195 -8.73 8.85 -18.14
C GLY A 195 -8.24 7.40 -18.10
N GLY A 196 -7.14 7.12 -17.38
CA GLY A 196 -6.66 5.76 -17.18
C GLY A 196 -7.58 4.94 -16.26
N THR A 197 -7.45 3.62 -16.31
CA THR A 197 -8.24 2.69 -15.51
C THR A 197 -7.37 2.07 -14.41
N ILE A 198 -7.91 1.98 -13.21
CA ILE A 198 -7.32 1.23 -12.09
C ILE A 198 -8.20 0.01 -11.80
N ILE A 199 -7.58 -1.15 -11.65
CA ILE A 199 -8.26 -2.39 -11.26
C ILE A 199 -7.92 -2.71 -9.82
N TYR A 200 -8.92 -3.04 -9.02
CA TYR A 200 -8.75 -3.78 -7.79
C TYR A 200 -9.00 -5.27 -8.05
N GLU A 201 -7.96 -6.08 -7.84
CA GLU A 201 -7.97 -7.53 -8.12
C GLU A 201 -7.90 -8.31 -6.80
N PRO A 202 -9.03 -8.84 -6.32
CA PRO A 202 -9.09 -9.53 -5.03
C PRO A 202 -8.38 -10.89 -5.03
N LEU A 203 -8.17 -11.50 -6.19
CA LEU A 203 -7.46 -12.77 -6.31
C LEU A 203 -5.94 -12.61 -6.22
N ALA A 204 -5.42 -11.40 -6.47
CA ALA A 204 -4.02 -11.04 -6.21
C ALA A 204 -3.83 -10.66 -4.75
N ALA A 205 -4.01 -11.63 -3.85
CA ALA A 205 -4.06 -11.37 -2.42
C ALA A 205 -2.70 -11.57 -1.73
N VAL A 206 -2.44 -10.75 -0.71
CA VAL A 206 -1.32 -10.88 0.22
C VAL A 206 -1.83 -10.87 1.67
N TYR A 207 -1.19 -11.63 2.54
CA TYR A 207 -1.33 -11.42 3.99
C TYR A 207 -0.53 -10.20 4.39
N HIS A 208 -1.20 -9.22 4.95
CA HIS A 208 -0.58 -8.00 5.46
C HIS A 208 -1.51 -7.31 6.46
N SER A 209 -1.02 -7.04 7.63
CA SER A 209 -1.69 -6.17 8.61
C SER A 209 -0.71 -5.73 9.68
N HIS A 210 -1.02 -4.63 10.32
CA HIS A 210 -0.30 -4.15 11.49
C HIS A 210 -1.21 -4.22 12.71
N ASP A 211 -0.60 -4.32 13.88
CA ASP A 211 -1.32 -4.36 15.16
C ASP A 211 -1.05 -3.07 15.94
N HIS A 212 -1.38 -1.95 15.28
CA HIS A 212 -1.14 -0.62 15.83
C HIS A 212 -1.83 -0.43 17.19
N GLY A 213 -1.08 0.14 18.14
CA GLY A 213 -1.66 0.69 19.35
C GLY A 213 -2.35 2.05 19.09
N ILE A 214 -3.08 2.54 20.09
CA ILE A 214 -3.77 3.85 19.98
C ILE A 214 -2.79 5.01 19.72
N LYS A 215 -1.58 4.94 20.30
CA LYS A 215 -0.55 5.97 20.08
C LYS A 215 0.00 5.92 18.65
N ASP A 216 0.20 4.72 18.12
CA ASP A 216 0.77 4.50 16.80
C ASP A 216 -0.22 4.94 15.73
N ILE A 217 -1.49 4.55 15.85
CA ILE A 217 -2.54 4.97 14.92
C ILE A 217 -2.74 6.48 14.93
N PHE A 218 -2.72 7.11 16.11
CA PHE A 218 -2.77 8.58 16.22
C PHE A 218 -1.60 9.22 15.47
N SER A 219 -0.39 8.72 15.68
CA SER A 219 0.82 9.22 15.03
C SER A 219 0.76 9.03 13.51
N LYS A 220 0.44 7.83 13.03
CA LYS A 220 0.29 7.50 11.61
C LYS A 220 -0.71 8.45 10.93
N TRP A 221 -1.89 8.63 11.51
CA TRP A 221 -2.91 9.50 10.93
C TRP A 221 -2.58 11.00 11.04
N ARG A 222 -1.80 11.39 12.02
CA ARG A 222 -1.26 12.75 12.09
C ARG A 222 -0.33 13.06 10.92
N TYR A 223 0.51 12.12 10.52
CA TYR A 223 1.35 12.28 9.32
C TYR A 223 0.53 12.24 8.03
N PHE A 224 -0.45 11.38 7.97
CA PHE A 224 -1.38 11.36 6.83
C PHE A 224 -2.15 12.69 6.71
N GLY A 225 -2.63 13.25 7.81
CA GLY A 225 -3.23 14.58 7.82
C GLY A 225 -2.30 15.68 7.33
N PHE A 226 -1.03 15.61 7.70
CA PHE A 226 -0.02 16.53 7.18
C PHE A 226 0.24 16.36 5.68
N ALA A 227 0.27 15.13 5.17
CA ALA A 227 0.38 14.85 3.75
C ALA A 227 -0.82 15.42 2.96
N LEU A 228 -2.04 15.27 3.47
CA LEU A 228 -3.24 15.90 2.88
C LEU A 228 -3.10 17.43 2.76
N ARG A 229 -2.48 18.09 3.73
CA ARG A 229 -2.20 19.52 3.67
C ARG A 229 -1.15 19.89 2.61
N GLN A 230 -0.24 18.98 2.28
CA GLN A 230 0.75 19.19 1.24
C GLN A 230 0.19 19.05 -0.19
N GLY A 231 -1.12 18.87 -0.32
CA GLY A 231 -1.78 18.72 -1.61
C GLY A 231 -1.81 17.27 -2.09
N VAL A 232 -1.55 16.32 -1.21
CA VAL A 232 -1.97 14.93 -1.44
C VAL A 232 -3.49 14.97 -1.49
N CYS A 233 -4.00 15.11 -2.72
CA CYS A 233 -5.38 15.41 -2.99
C CYS A 233 -6.32 14.46 -2.26
N ALA A 234 -7.35 15.04 -1.71
CA ALA A 234 -8.63 14.36 -1.79
C ALA A 234 -8.77 13.89 -3.25
N LEU A 235 -8.62 12.59 -3.48
CA LEU A 235 -9.12 11.98 -4.69
C LEU A 235 -10.54 12.55 -4.87
N PRO A 236 -10.98 12.95 -6.07
CA PRO A 236 -12.28 13.55 -6.25
C PRO A 236 -13.35 12.63 -5.64
N GLY A 237 -13.89 13.01 -4.55
CA GLY A 237 -14.99 12.32 -3.89
C GLY A 237 -16.04 13.37 -3.65
N SER A 238 -17.30 13.02 -3.88
CA SER A 238 -18.37 13.93 -3.55
C SER A 238 -18.24 14.36 -2.10
N PRO A 239 -18.65 15.59 -1.73
CA PRO A 239 -18.70 16.07 -0.37
C PRO A 239 -19.84 15.43 0.45
N GLY A 240 -20.22 14.19 0.12
CA GLY A 240 -20.98 13.34 1.03
C GLY A 240 -20.25 13.44 2.36
N SER A 241 -20.87 14.02 3.36
CA SER A 241 -20.21 14.58 4.52
C SER A 241 -19.23 13.54 5.09
N ALA A 242 -18.01 13.93 5.40
CA ALA A 242 -17.05 13.07 6.09
C ALA A 242 -17.69 12.40 7.32
N LEU A 243 -18.70 13.06 7.90
CA LEU A 243 -19.52 12.55 8.99
C LEU A 243 -20.40 11.37 8.54
N GLN A 244 -21.03 11.43 7.37
CA GLN A 244 -21.84 10.32 6.86
C GLN A 244 -20.97 9.08 6.64
N LYS A 245 -19.80 9.23 5.99
CA LYS A 245 -18.86 8.12 5.78
C LYS A 245 -18.33 7.55 7.09
N ALA A 246 -18.04 8.40 8.07
CA ALA A 246 -17.63 7.96 9.39
C ALA A 246 -18.75 7.16 10.10
N LEU A 247 -20.01 7.59 9.94
CA LEU A 247 -21.16 6.89 10.51
C LEU A 247 -21.40 5.54 9.81
N GLU A 248 -21.33 5.49 8.48
CA GLU A 248 -21.44 4.25 7.68
C GLU A 248 -20.36 3.24 8.08
N TYR A 249 -19.11 3.70 8.20
CA TYR A 249 -17.99 2.89 8.67
C TYR A 249 -18.25 2.34 10.08
N PHE A 250 -18.66 3.19 11.00
CA PHE A 250 -18.97 2.78 12.38
C PHE A 250 -20.12 1.77 12.46
N ILE A 251 -21.20 1.97 11.70
CA ILE A 251 -22.31 1.01 11.63
C ILE A 251 -21.84 -0.34 11.07
N ALA A 252 -21.02 -0.33 10.02
CA ALA A 252 -20.45 -1.54 9.43
C ALA A 252 -19.54 -2.26 10.44
N GLU A 253 -18.71 -1.53 11.19
CA GLU A 253 -17.86 -2.09 12.23
C GLU A 253 -18.65 -2.76 13.35
N VAL A 254 -19.71 -2.11 13.86
CA VAL A 254 -20.59 -2.69 14.87
C VAL A 254 -21.25 -3.98 14.37
N ARG A 255 -21.70 -4.00 13.10
CA ARG A 255 -22.24 -5.21 12.46
C ARG A 255 -21.21 -6.33 12.38
N TYR A 256 -19.98 -5.99 11.97
CA TYR A 256 -18.86 -6.93 11.91
C TYR A 256 -18.56 -7.54 13.29
N PHE A 257 -18.49 -6.71 14.35
CA PHE A 257 -18.21 -7.19 15.70
C PHE A 257 -19.33 -8.10 16.25
N LYS A 258 -20.58 -7.80 15.93
CA LYS A 258 -21.71 -8.68 16.27
C LYS A 258 -21.62 -10.02 15.54
N ALA A 259 -21.39 -10.00 14.24
CA ALA A 259 -21.28 -11.19 13.42
C ALA A 259 -20.12 -12.13 13.83
N ASN A 260 -19.03 -11.56 14.32
CA ASN A 260 -17.83 -12.29 14.72
C ASN A 260 -17.72 -12.51 16.25
N SER A 261 -18.80 -12.29 17.00
CA SER A 261 -18.83 -12.49 18.47
C SER A 261 -17.72 -11.75 19.24
N CYS A 262 -17.28 -10.59 18.74
CA CYS A 262 -16.19 -9.82 19.34
C CYS A 262 -16.60 -8.42 19.82
N CYS A 263 -17.87 -8.22 20.22
CA CYS A 263 -18.39 -6.95 20.72
C CYS A 263 -17.63 -6.36 21.93
N ARG A 264 -16.89 -7.18 22.68
CA ARG A 264 -16.01 -6.71 23.76
C ARG A 264 -14.94 -5.70 23.29
N TRP A 265 -14.68 -5.64 21.99
CA TRP A 265 -13.72 -4.70 21.40
C TRP A 265 -14.30 -3.33 21.06
N LEU A 266 -15.63 -3.15 21.13
CA LEU A 266 -16.29 -1.88 20.82
C LEU A 266 -15.73 -0.68 21.62
N PRO A 267 -15.49 -0.76 22.95
CA PRO A 267 -14.91 0.37 23.67
C PRO A 267 -13.51 0.72 23.23
N TYR A 268 -12.66 -0.30 22.95
CA TYR A 268 -11.32 -0.09 22.41
C TYR A 268 -11.39 0.53 21.02
N SER A 269 -12.25 0.02 20.14
CA SER A 269 -12.41 0.54 18.77
C SER A 269 -12.86 1.99 18.77
N ALA A 270 -13.79 2.38 19.65
CA ALA A 270 -14.22 3.78 19.78
C ALA A 270 -13.04 4.71 20.11
N ILE A 271 -12.18 4.31 21.08
CA ILE A 271 -10.98 5.09 21.45
C ILE A 271 -9.97 5.10 20.28
N TYR A 272 -9.82 3.99 19.59
CA TYR A 272 -8.94 3.84 18.43
C TYR A 272 -9.33 4.79 17.29
N GLU A 273 -10.64 4.85 16.95
CA GLU A 273 -11.15 5.76 15.92
C GLU A 273 -11.04 7.24 16.36
N ILE A 274 -11.27 7.56 17.63
CA ILE A 274 -11.01 8.91 18.17
C ILE A 274 -9.53 9.27 17.99
N GLY A 275 -8.62 8.37 18.32
CA GLY A 275 -7.19 8.56 18.12
C GLY A 275 -6.84 8.81 16.65
N LYS A 276 -7.39 8.03 15.75
CA LYS A 276 -7.21 8.12 14.30
C LYS A 276 -7.69 9.49 13.75
N TYR A 277 -8.93 9.88 14.02
CA TYR A 277 -9.47 11.13 13.50
C TYR A 277 -8.86 12.36 14.16
N SER A 278 -8.54 12.32 15.45
CA SER A 278 -7.84 13.44 16.11
C SER A 278 -6.42 13.61 15.56
N GLY A 279 -5.71 12.52 15.30
CA GLY A 279 -4.43 12.55 14.60
C GLY A 279 -4.55 13.23 13.24
N LEU A 280 -5.50 12.81 12.41
CA LEU A 280 -5.77 13.38 11.09
C LEU A 280 -6.00 14.90 11.15
N ILE A 281 -6.86 15.36 12.04
CA ILE A 281 -7.20 16.79 12.20
C ILE A 281 -5.97 17.58 12.63
N ILE A 282 -5.27 17.11 13.67
CA ILE A 282 -4.06 17.79 14.17
C ILE A 282 -2.99 17.84 13.09
N GLY A 283 -2.80 16.77 12.32
CA GLY A 283 -1.86 16.73 11.20
C GLY A 283 -2.20 17.75 10.14
N LYS A 284 -3.47 17.79 9.73
CA LYS A 284 -3.94 18.68 8.67
C LYS A 284 -3.85 20.17 9.04
N TYR A 285 -4.13 20.53 10.30
CA TYR A 285 -4.29 21.95 10.69
C TYR A 285 -3.20 22.48 11.61
N CYS A 286 -2.52 21.64 12.41
CA CYS A 286 -1.63 22.11 13.50
C CYS A 286 -0.14 21.81 13.30
N LEU A 287 0.27 20.88 12.42
CA LEU A 287 1.68 20.56 12.22
C LEU A 287 2.41 21.61 11.37
N SER A 288 3.61 22.04 11.83
CA SER A 288 4.50 22.89 11.05
C SER A 288 5.49 22.06 10.23
N LYS A 289 5.91 22.56 9.04
CA LYS A 289 6.89 21.90 8.15
C LYS A 289 8.20 21.46 8.84
N ARG A 290 8.65 22.18 9.88
CA ARG A 290 9.91 21.88 10.60
C ARG A 290 9.86 20.58 11.45
N LYS A 291 8.69 20.11 11.86
CA LYS A 291 8.55 18.91 12.70
C LYS A 291 8.35 17.63 11.88
N SER A 292 8.03 17.73 10.59
CA SER A 292 7.74 16.56 9.76
C SER A 292 9.00 15.91 9.18
N ALA A 293 10.06 16.66 8.94
CA ALA A 293 11.31 16.13 8.37
C ALA A 293 12.03 15.11 9.29
N ARG A 294 11.77 15.16 10.61
CA ARG A 294 12.30 14.16 11.57
C ARG A 294 11.45 12.89 11.70
N ALA A 295 10.31 12.86 11.09
CA ALA A 295 9.29 11.84 11.36
C ALA A 295 9.24 10.73 10.31
N GLY A 296 9.76 10.95 9.10
CA GLY A 296 9.94 9.89 8.10
C GLY A 296 10.91 8.78 8.53
N LEU A 297 11.71 9.03 9.57
CA LEU A 297 12.66 8.07 10.16
C LEU A 297 12.08 7.22 11.31
N LEU A 298 10.81 7.42 11.67
CA LEU A 298 10.20 6.78 12.86
C LEU A 298 9.15 5.70 12.51
N TYR A 299 8.96 5.37 11.23
CA TYR A 299 7.96 4.39 10.77
C TYR A 299 8.54 3.20 10.02
N ASP A 300 9.80 2.91 10.27
CA ASP A 300 10.46 1.66 9.86
C ASP A 300 10.65 0.72 11.07
#